data_370fa0ca646135639eee8bb8818a4f9d
#
_entry.id   370fa0ca646135639eee8bb8818a4f9d
#
_cell.length_a   1.000
_cell.length_b   1.000
_cell.length_c   1.000
_cell.angle_alpha   90.00
_cell.angle_beta   90.00
_cell.angle_gamma   90.00
#
_symmetry.space_group_name_H-M   'P 1'
#
loop_
_entity.id
_entity.type
_entity.pdbx_description
1 polymer ?
#
loop_
_entity_poly.entity_id
_entity_poly.type
_entity_poly.pdbx_seq_one_letter_code
_entity_poly.pdbx_strand_id
1 'polypeptide(L)'
;MAFCHTGDGIPSLGVLRVVHMLYSMSKPSSAPDTPGSPLVGSAALRLAVAMALAATLAAVALGAVAILSDGALAGGAATVGLVVAGTAVLAAALVVVTVHLCRARTELAQRHAEIEGLTSVDGLTEVANRRAFELELERHVHPGADLALLLIDLDNLKSVNDSVGHGVGDEVLRGTARRIQSCLRATDIVSRLSGDEFAVLLPRVGDRSNVEVIARRIVEAVQRPYPAELLSCTVSASAGVVMMNGESGPSELLRNADVALIAAKRQGKSRYVLYHAAVHSGEVERIAFERDLRTALEQDQFVLHYQPIVDSKNRKILGVEALVRWQHPERGLVPPLDFLPLAEATGLIVPLGAWILRESCIQTQKWRTSHPSLFKDFLLSVNVSARQLFGSQLQNDVVTALNESGLDPRHLVLEIVESQVMTDVAAALRQFAALKEIGVRIAIDDFGTGYSSLGHLQELPVDFLKLDKSFTDNITEPVKSQELMRTVAQLSRALSIATVAEGVETLEQADVLNTLDVNLCQGFYFARPIDADGLSRMLKRVRRLPETVGARGSAPAAGGGRLTVAVPRPGQMAVTNLPN
;
A
#
# COMPACT_ATOMS: atom_id res chain seq x y z
N MET A 1 18.37 72.96 23.92
CA MET A 1 19.77 73.11 23.45
C MET A 1 20.05 71.82 22.68
N ALA A 2 19.86 71.79 21.41
CA ALA A 2 20.73 72.37 20.36
C ALA A 2 21.86 71.39 19.98
N PHE A 3 21.78 71.05 18.74
CA PHE A 3 22.75 70.75 17.68
C PHE A 3 22.92 69.25 17.39
N CYS A 4 22.81 68.81 16.27
CA CYS A 4 22.87 69.11 14.81
C CYS A 4 23.45 67.89 14.11
N HIS A 5 22.74 67.44 13.11
CA HIS A 5 23.17 67.08 11.74
C HIS A 5 24.56 66.49 11.48
N THR A 6 24.59 65.34 10.88
CA THR A 6 24.99 65.05 9.46
C THR A 6 24.74 63.53 9.31
N GLY A 7 23.99 62.95 8.43
CA GLY A 7 23.92 63.11 6.99
C GLY A 7 24.97 62.25 6.28
N ASP A 8 24.71 60.91 6.12
CA ASP A 8 25.26 60.24 4.95
C ASP A 8 24.46 58.95 4.68
N GLY A 9 23.93 58.92 3.49
CA GLY A 9 22.98 57.95 3.05
C GLY A 9 23.59 56.58 2.80
N ILE A 10 22.99 55.59 3.40
CA ILE A 10 23.26 54.17 3.12
C ILE A 10 22.46 53.76 1.88
N PRO A 11 23.09 53.18 0.83
CA PRO A 11 22.37 52.69 -0.36
C PRO A 11 21.68 51.37 -0.11
N SER A 12 20.97 51.22 1.02
CA SER A 12 20.32 49.96 1.41
C SER A 12 18.89 49.78 0.90
N LEU A 13 18.23 50.85 0.43
CA LEU A 13 16.84 50.78 -0.03
C LEU A 13 16.67 50.18 -1.44
N GLY A 14 17.68 50.30 -2.31
CA GLY A 14 17.63 49.75 -3.67
C GLY A 14 17.73 48.21 -3.69
N VAL A 15 18.60 47.66 -2.88
CA VAL A 15 18.81 46.19 -2.80
C VAL A 15 17.60 45.49 -2.15
N LEU A 16 17.02 46.07 -1.11
CA LEU A 16 15.80 45.54 -0.48
C LEU A 16 14.58 45.56 -1.41
N ARG A 17 14.44 46.58 -2.26
CA ARG A 17 13.37 46.60 -3.26
C ARG A 17 13.54 45.54 -4.34
N VAL A 18 14.75 45.31 -4.83
CA VAL A 18 15.03 44.25 -5.81
C VAL A 18 14.82 42.86 -5.20
N VAL A 19 15.26 42.64 -3.97
CA VAL A 19 15.03 41.37 -3.25
C VAL A 19 13.54 41.12 -2.99
N HIS A 20 12.79 42.16 -2.61
CA HIS A 20 11.34 42.07 -2.40
C HIS A 20 10.58 41.84 -3.71
N MET A 21 11.03 42.45 -4.82
CA MET A 21 10.45 42.23 -6.14
C MET A 21 10.72 40.82 -6.67
N LEU A 22 11.93 40.29 -6.45
CA LEU A 22 12.30 38.92 -6.80
C LEU A 22 11.59 37.90 -5.90
N TYR A 23 11.39 38.20 -4.61
CA TYR A 23 10.65 37.37 -3.67
C TYR A 23 9.15 37.31 -3.99
N SER A 24 8.56 38.44 -4.44
CA SER A 24 7.15 38.49 -4.87
C SER A 24 6.91 37.74 -6.19
N MET A 25 7.91 37.64 -7.06
CA MET A 25 7.87 36.86 -8.29
C MET A 25 8.08 35.35 -8.06
N SER A 26 8.58 34.93 -6.88
CA SER A 26 8.79 33.52 -6.51
C SER A 26 7.62 32.88 -5.76
N LYS A 27 6.57 33.65 -5.40
CA LYS A 27 5.37 33.07 -4.78
C LYS A 27 4.59 32.24 -5.80
N PRO A 28 4.18 31.01 -5.46
CA PRO A 28 3.34 30.23 -6.35
C PRO A 28 1.98 30.92 -6.51
N SER A 29 1.59 31.15 -7.75
CA SER A 29 0.22 31.53 -8.11
C SER A 29 -0.71 30.39 -7.69
N SER A 30 -1.78 30.72 -6.95
CA SER A 30 -2.82 29.80 -6.49
C SER A 30 -3.81 29.46 -7.62
N ALA A 31 -3.32 29.10 -8.80
CA ALA A 31 -4.13 28.51 -9.86
C ALA A 31 -3.94 26.97 -9.83
N PRO A 32 -5.01 26.18 -10.00
CA PRO A 32 -4.88 24.72 -9.98
C PRO A 32 -4.03 24.27 -11.17
N ASP A 33 -2.98 23.48 -10.87
CA ASP A 33 -2.08 22.87 -11.85
C ASP A 33 -2.89 21.92 -12.76
N THR A 34 -2.96 22.26 -14.03
CA THR A 34 -3.38 21.30 -15.06
C THR A 34 -2.29 20.25 -15.24
N PRO A 35 -2.63 18.95 -15.33
CA PRO A 35 -1.63 17.88 -15.51
C PRO A 35 -1.04 17.98 -16.92
N GLY A 36 0.24 18.39 -17.02
CA GLY A 36 0.97 18.51 -18.27
C GLY A 36 2.08 19.55 -18.31
N SER A 37 2.29 20.38 -17.26
CA SER A 37 3.37 21.35 -17.27
C SER A 37 4.71 20.71 -16.89
N PRO A 38 5.82 21.01 -17.61
CA PRO A 38 7.13 20.39 -17.37
C PRO A 38 7.73 20.92 -16.06
N LEU A 39 7.51 20.22 -14.97
CA LEU A 39 8.04 20.51 -13.62
C LEU A 39 9.57 20.63 -13.56
N VAL A 40 10.29 20.04 -14.52
CA VAL A 40 11.76 20.06 -14.57
C VAL A 40 12.33 21.44 -14.93
N GLY A 41 11.63 22.23 -15.75
CA GLY A 41 12.06 23.60 -16.10
C GLY A 41 11.97 24.58 -14.93
N SER A 42 10.97 24.42 -14.06
CA SER A 42 10.78 25.28 -12.90
C SER A 42 11.80 25.03 -11.78
N ALA A 43 12.18 23.78 -11.58
CA ALA A 43 13.17 23.39 -10.55
C ALA A 43 14.59 23.86 -10.93
N ALA A 44 15.01 23.69 -12.19
CA ALA A 44 16.30 24.16 -12.68
C ALA A 44 16.41 25.70 -12.65
N LEU A 45 15.33 26.40 -13.01
CA LEU A 45 15.26 27.86 -12.93
C LEU A 45 15.33 28.33 -11.46
N ARG A 46 14.60 27.67 -10.55
CA ARG A 46 14.65 27.99 -9.11
C ARG A 46 16.04 27.75 -8.53
N LEU A 47 16.69 26.67 -8.93
CA LEU A 47 18.06 26.34 -8.48
C LEU A 47 19.08 27.37 -9.01
N ALA A 48 18.99 27.78 -10.28
CA ALA A 48 19.87 28.78 -10.88
C ALA A 48 19.68 30.16 -10.23
N VAL A 49 18.45 30.57 -9.95
CA VAL A 49 18.15 31.82 -9.23
C VAL A 49 18.64 31.75 -7.79
N ALA A 50 18.47 30.63 -7.11
CA ALA A 50 18.96 30.42 -5.74
C ALA A 50 20.50 30.46 -5.67
N MET A 51 21.18 29.85 -6.64
CA MET A 51 22.64 29.88 -6.72
C MET A 51 23.18 31.27 -7.05
N ALA A 52 22.52 32.03 -7.93
CA ALA A 52 22.89 33.40 -8.25
C ALA A 52 22.69 34.32 -7.03
N LEU A 53 21.60 34.14 -6.27
CA LEU A 53 21.35 34.85 -5.01
C LEU A 53 22.39 34.53 -3.94
N ALA A 54 22.73 33.26 -3.77
CA ALA A 54 23.73 32.81 -2.82
C ALA A 54 25.13 33.35 -3.16
N ALA A 55 25.52 33.37 -4.45
CA ALA A 55 26.78 33.94 -4.92
C ALA A 55 26.86 35.47 -4.67
N THR A 56 25.74 36.19 -4.92
CA THR A 56 25.68 37.66 -4.66
C THR A 56 25.75 37.95 -3.15
N LEU A 57 25.07 37.20 -2.32
CA LEU A 57 25.12 37.33 -0.86
C LEU A 57 26.53 37.01 -0.30
N ALA A 58 27.19 35.97 -0.81
CA ALA A 58 28.55 35.61 -0.42
C ALA A 58 29.56 36.71 -0.81
N ALA A 59 29.41 37.31 -1.99
CA ALA A 59 30.25 38.44 -2.44
C ALA A 59 30.04 39.70 -1.60
N VAL A 60 28.81 40.01 -1.21
CA VAL A 60 28.49 41.12 -0.31
C VAL A 60 29.06 40.88 1.08
N ALA A 61 28.96 39.66 1.60
CA ALA A 61 29.50 39.28 2.91
C ALA A 61 31.03 39.36 2.92
N LEU A 62 31.72 38.84 1.89
CA LEU A 62 33.18 38.96 1.72
C LEU A 62 33.64 40.39 1.62
N GLY A 63 32.88 41.25 0.88
CA GLY A 63 33.14 42.66 0.79
C GLY A 63 33.02 43.39 2.14
N ALA A 64 32.00 43.06 2.92
CA ALA A 64 31.79 43.62 4.26
C ALA A 64 32.91 43.22 5.23
N VAL A 65 33.36 41.96 5.18
CA VAL A 65 34.50 41.46 5.99
C VAL A 65 35.81 42.18 5.62
N ALA A 66 36.06 42.39 4.31
CA ALA A 66 37.25 43.11 3.85
C ALA A 66 37.27 44.60 4.30
N ILE A 67 36.11 45.24 4.34
CA ILE A 67 35.96 46.64 4.85
C ILE A 67 36.19 46.68 6.38
N LEU A 68 35.82 45.67 7.11
CA LEU A 68 35.97 45.61 8.57
C LEU A 68 37.38 45.18 9.04
N SER A 69 38.17 44.49 8.17
CA SER A 69 39.51 43.99 8.50
C SER A 69 40.66 44.95 8.20
N ASP A 70 40.51 45.88 7.22
CA ASP A 70 41.56 46.81 6.84
C ASP A 70 41.18 48.26 7.24
N GLY A 71 41.88 48.77 8.25
CA GLY A 71 41.75 50.17 8.69
C GLY A 71 42.27 51.24 7.71
N ALA A 72 42.43 50.96 6.40
CA ALA A 72 42.95 51.85 5.37
C ALA A 72 41.83 52.25 4.37
N LEU A 73 41.25 53.38 4.59
CA LEU A 73 40.00 53.88 4.08
C LEU A 73 39.94 54.36 2.61
N ALA A 74 40.97 54.30 1.78
CA ALA A 74 40.90 54.89 0.44
C ALA A 74 41.05 53.94 -0.77
N GLY A 75 41.67 52.79 -0.61
CA GLY A 75 41.87 51.82 -1.72
C GLY A 75 40.93 50.63 -1.71
N GLY A 76 40.43 50.24 -0.55
CA GLY A 76 39.61 49.02 -0.34
C GLY A 76 38.18 49.13 -0.88
N ALA A 77 37.57 50.29 -0.80
CA ALA A 77 36.20 50.48 -1.25
C ALA A 77 36.02 50.32 -2.78
N ALA A 78 37.00 50.75 -3.57
CA ALA A 78 36.97 50.62 -5.03
C ALA A 78 37.13 49.16 -5.49
N THR A 79 38.01 48.41 -4.86
CA THR A 79 38.24 46.98 -5.16
C THR A 79 37.05 46.11 -4.74
N VAL A 80 36.43 46.40 -3.60
CA VAL A 80 35.22 45.69 -3.15
C VAL A 80 34.04 46.00 -4.08
N GLY A 81 33.88 47.28 -4.50
CA GLY A 81 32.85 47.66 -5.48
C GLY A 81 33.00 46.95 -6.82
N LEU A 82 34.25 46.76 -7.29
CA LEU A 82 34.54 46.05 -8.54
C LEU A 82 34.25 44.55 -8.45
N VAL A 83 34.56 43.92 -7.33
CA VAL A 83 34.23 42.48 -7.09
C VAL A 83 32.72 42.26 -6.99
N VAL A 84 32.01 43.11 -6.27
CA VAL A 84 30.56 43.01 -6.14
C VAL A 84 29.87 43.25 -7.50
N ALA A 85 30.31 44.22 -8.27
CA ALA A 85 29.80 44.49 -9.61
C ALA A 85 30.10 43.33 -10.57
N GLY A 86 31.32 42.76 -10.52
CA GLY A 86 31.71 41.61 -11.34
C GLY A 86 30.89 40.36 -11.04
N THR A 87 30.66 40.04 -9.76
CA THR A 87 29.83 38.87 -9.35
C THR A 87 28.35 39.07 -9.70
N ALA A 88 27.82 40.28 -9.61
CA ALA A 88 26.45 40.59 -10.04
C ALA A 88 26.26 40.42 -11.56
N VAL A 89 27.24 40.84 -12.36
CA VAL A 89 27.24 40.65 -13.81
C VAL A 89 27.32 39.17 -14.17
N LEU A 90 28.17 38.40 -13.48
CA LEU A 90 28.29 36.95 -13.71
C LEU A 90 27.01 36.20 -13.33
N ALA A 91 26.37 36.57 -12.22
CA ALA A 91 25.11 36.01 -11.79
C ALA A 91 23.97 36.32 -12.79
N ALA A 92 23.92 37.55 -13.29
CA ALA A 92 22.96 37.94 -14.31
C ALA A 92 23.17 37.20 -15.64
N ALA A 93 24.43 37.04 -16.07
CA ALA A 93 24.78 36.26 -17.25
C ALA A 93 24.38 34.79 -17.11
N LEU A 94 24.61 34.16 -15.95
CA LEU A 94 24.21 32.79 -15.66
C LEU A 94 22.70 32.60 -15.73
N VAL A 95 21.92 33.54 -15.18
CA VAL A 95 20.45 33.55 -15.27
C VAL A 95 20.00 33.62 -16.72
N VAL A 96 20.58 34.54 -17.49
CA VAL A 96 20.24 34.72 -18.92
C VAL A 96 20.55 33.45 -19.71
N VAL A 97 21.73 32.85 -19.52
CA VAL A 97 22.10 31.57 -20.19
C VAL A 97 21.15 30.45 -19.79
N THR A 98 20.81 30.33 -18.52
CA THR A 98 19.87 29.27 -18.06
C THR A 98 18.48 29.45 -18.65
N VAL A 99 17.97 30.68 -18.71
CA VAL A 99 16.69 30.99 -19.34
C VAL A 99 16.71 30.66 -20.86
N HIS A 100 17.82 31.02 -21.56
CA HIS A 100 17.97 30.65 -22.97
C HIS A 100 18.04 29.17 -23.20
N LEU A 101 18.76 28.41 -22.36
CA LEU A 101 18.83 26.96 -22.44
C LEU A 101 17.47 26.30 -22.18
N CYS A 102 16.72 26.81 -21.18
CA CYS A 102 15.37 26.34 -20.92
C CYS A 102 14.42 26.61 -22.09
N ARG A 103 14.49 27.79 -22.70
CA ARG A 103 13.68 28.13 -23.90
C ARG A 103 14.04 27.28 -25.10
N ALA A 104 15.33 27.13 -25.41
CA ALA A 104 15.78 26.28 -26.50
C ALA A 104 15.36 24.82 -26.33
N ARG A 105 15.38 24.31 -25.09
CA ARG A 105 14.91 22.96 -24.77
C ARG A 105 13.40 22.81 -24.96
N THR A 106 12.63 23.83 -24.59
CA THR A 106 11.17 23.83 -24.78
C THR A 106 10.80 23.91 -26.27
N GLU A 107 11.51 24.75 -27.05
CA GLU A 107 11.32 24.85 -28.50
C GLU A 107 11.72 23.55 -29.22
N LEU A 108 12.81 22.89 -28.81
CA LEU A 108 13.21 21.58 -29.32
C LEU A 108 12.16 20.52 -29.02
N ALA A 109 11.62 20.49 -27.80
CA ALA A 109 10.57 19.55 -27.43
C ALA A 109 9.27 19.80 -28.21
N GLN A 110 8.91 21.09 -28.44
CA GLN A 110 7.76 21.43 -29.27
C GLN A 110 7.95 21.03 -30.73
N ARG A 111 9.14 21.28 -31.31
CA ARG A 111 9.44 20.85 -32.69
C ARG A 111 9.49 19.32 -32.85
N HIS A 112 10.00 18.58 -31.83
CA HIS A 112 9.91 17.12 -31.81
C HIS A 112 8.46 16.64 -31.81
N ALA A 113 7.61 17.21 -30.93
CA ALA A 113 6.18 16.87 -30.89
C ALA A 113 5.46 17.22 -32.20
N GLU A 114 5.89 18.27 -32.89
CA GLU A 114 5.32 18.69 -34.18
C GLU A 114 5.76 17.74 -35.31
N ILE A 115 7.01 17.29 -35.30
CA ILE A 115 7.54 16.28 -36.25
C ILE A 115 6.90 14.91 -35.99
N GLU A 116 6.79 14.47 -34.74
CA GLU A 116 6.05 13.24 -34.36
C GLU A 116 4.57 13.32 -34.75
N GLY A 117 3.98 14.53 -34.66
CA GLY A 117 2.61 14.80 -35.13
C GLY A 117 2.44 14.70 -36.66
N LEU A 118 3.50 14.76 -37.45
CA LEU A 118 3.48 14.61 -38.91
C LEU A 118 3.68 13.16 -39.36
N THR A 119 4.22 12.29 -38.50
CA THR A 119 4.38 10.85 -38.76
C THR A 119 3.15 10.09 -38.26
N SER A 120 2.77 9.01 -38.91
CA SER A 120 1.69 8.11 -38.48
C SER A 120 2.20 6.94 -37.63
N VAL A 121 3.49 6.89 -37.33
CA VAL A 121 4.20 5.75 -36.75
C VAL A 121 4.94 6.18 -35.49
N ASP A 122 4.95 5.33 -34.46
CA ASP A 122 5.75 5.50 -33.24
C ASP A 122 7.23 5.19 -33.53
N GLY A 123 8.10 6.14 -33.20
CA GLY A 123 9.53 6.07 -33.55
C GLY A 123 10.31 4.94 -32.85
N LEU A 124 9.80 4.37 -31.75
CA LEU A 124 10.45 3.30 -31.01
C LEU A 124 9.98 1.91 -31.45
N THR A 125 8.67 1.75 -31.62
CA THR A 125 8.02 0.44 -31.79
C THR A 125 7.56 0.17 -33.21
N GLU A 126 7.61 1.18 -34.09
CA GLU A 126 7.22 1.12 -35.51
C GLU A 126 5.74 0.74 -35.76
N VAL A 127 4.90 0.73 -34.70
CA VAL A 127 3.44 0.62 -34.85
C VAL A 127 2.83 2.01 -35.01
N ALA A 128 1.53 2.09 -35.29
CA ALA A 128 0.85 3.38 -35.38
C ALA A 128 1.01 4.18 -34.07
N ASN A 129 1.16 5.49 -34.17
CA ASN A 129 1.18 6.37 -33.01
C ASN A 129 -0.24 6.77 -32.56
N ARG A 130 -0.36 7.51 -31.45
CA ARG A 130 -1.64 8.00 -30.92
C ARG A 130 -2.49 8.71 -31.98
N ARG A 131 -1.89 9.60 -32.76
CA ARG A 131 -2.62 10.37 -33.78
C ARG A 131 -3.20 9.49 -34.89
N ALA A 132 -2.40 8.55 -35.38
CA ALA A 132 -2.87 7.57 -36.36
C ALA A 132 -4.01 6.71 -35.78
N PHE A 133 -3.88 6.30 -34.53
CA PHE A 133 -4.94 5.56 -33.84
C PHE A 133 -6.24 6.36 -33.74
N GLU A 134 -6.18 7.63 -33.32
CA GLU A 134 -7.36 8.48 -33.19
C GLU A 134 -8.07 8.66 -34.54
N LEU A 135 -7.33 8.87 -35.61
CA LEU A 135 -7.87 8.96 -36.99
C LEU A 135 -8.54 7.65 -37.42
N GLU A 136 -7.90 6.51 -37.14
CA GLU A 136 -8.47 5.21 -37.49
C GLU A 136 -9.69 4.87 -36.62
N LEU A 137 -9.69 5.25 -35.34
CA LEU A 137 -10.84 5.10 -34.48
C LEU A 137 -12.04 5.93 -35.00
N GLU A 138 -11.83 7.20 -35.35
CA GLU A 138 -12.88 8.07 -35.92
C GLU A 138 -13.41 7.52 -37.25
N ARG A 139 -12.56 6.93 -38.08
CA ARG A 139 -12.94 6.32 -39.39
C ARG A 139 -13.83 5.10 -39.20
N HIS A 140 -13.55 4.26 -38.21
CA HIS A 140 -14.26 2.99 -38.02
C HIS A 140 -15.46 3.07 -37.09
N VAL A 141 -15.56 4.11 -36.25
CA VAL A 141 -16.70 4.30 -35.34
C VAL A 141 -17.83 5.02 -36.05
N HIS A 142 -18.86 4.25 -36.41
CA HIS A 142 -20.12 4.76 -36.95
C HIS A 142 -21.28 3.88 -36.48
N PRO A 143 -22.52 4.39 -36.45
CA PRO A 143 -23.68 3.60 -36.03
C PRO A 143 -23.77 2.25 -36.73
N GLY A 144 -23.86 1.18 -35.93
CA GLY A 144 -23.90 -0.20 -36.44
C GLY A 144 -22.56 -0.80 -36.87
N ALA A 145 -21.44 -0.14 -36.59
CA ALA A 145 -20.12 -0.72 -36.84
C ALA A 145 -19.88 -1.94 -35.95
N ASP A 146 -19.32 -2.98 -36.54
CA ASP A 146 -18.86 -4.18 -35.85
C ASP A 146 -17.36 -4.03 -35.56
N LEU A 147 -17.05 -3.53 -34.36
CA LEU A 147 -15.66 -3.34 -33.93
C LEU A 147 -15.49 -3.57 -32.42
N ALA A 148 -14.23 -3.88 -32.05
CA ALA A 148 -13.82 -3.87 -30.65
C ALA A 148 -12.54 -3.04 -30.50
N LEU A 149 -12.41 -2.43 -29.33
CA LEU A 149 -11.21 -1.69 -28.91
C LEU A 149 -10.62 -2.37 -27.68
N LEU A 150 -9.30 -2.55 -27.70
CA LEU A 150 -8.52 -2.99 -26.55
C LEU A 150 -7.55 -1.87 -26.17
N LEU A 151 -7.54 -1.48 -24.89
CA LEU A 151 -6.47 -0.71 -24.28
C LEU A 151 -5.60 -1.65 -23.47
N ILE A 152 -4.29 -1.61 -23.68
CA ILE A 152 -3.31 -2.53 -23.10
C ILE A 152 -2.24 -1.72 -22.42
N ASP A 153 -1.87 -2.11 -21.21
CA ASP A 153 -0.83 -1.46 -20.41
C ASP A 153 0.14 -2.53 -19.88
N LEU A 154 1.43 -2.24 -19.94
CA LEU A 154 2.46 -3.15 -19.45
C LEU A 154 2.61 -3.04 -17.94
N ASP A 155 2.34 -4.12 -17.26
CA ASP A 155 2.49 -4.18 -15.82
C ASP A 155 3.97 -4.12 -15.42
N ASN A 156 4.30 -3.21 -14.49
CA ASN A 156 5.61 -3.10 -13.84
C ASN A 156 6.80 -2.71 -14.76
N LEU A 157 6.57 -2.13 -15.94
CA LEU A 157 7.66 -1.66 -16.82
C LEU A 157 8.57 -0.64 -16.12
N LYS A 158 8.02 0.19 -15.24
CA LYS A 158 8.80 1.13 -14.44
C LYS A 158 9.84 0.42 -13.57
N SER A 159 9.46 -0.68 -12.91
CA SER A 159 10.38 -1.48 -12.09
C SER A 159 11.51 -2.09 -12.93
N VAL A 160 11.22 -2.47 -14.18
CA VAL A 160 12.23 -2.94 -15.13
C VAL A 160 13.21 -1.82 -15.44
N ASN A 161 12.70 -0.62 -15.80
CA ASN A 161 13.53 0.53 -16.10
C ASN A 161 14.43 0.93 -14.91
N ASP A 162 13.87 0.90 -13.69
CA ASP A 162 14.58 1.26 -12.47
C ASP A 162 15.67 0.22 -12.10
N SER A 163 15.45 -1.06 -12.45
CA SER A 163 16.37 -2.17 -12.09
C SER A 163 17.48 -2.41 -13.12
N VAL A 164 17.16 -2.36 -14.41
CA VAL A 164 18.07 -2.76 -15.51
C VAL A 164 18.33 -1.65 -16.55
N GLY A 165 17.68 -0.48 -16.39
CA GLY A 165 17.87 0.70 -17.23
C GLY A 165 16.93 0.81 -18.41
N HIS A 166 16.76 2.06 -18.91
CA HIS A 166 15.80 2.40 -19.98
C HIS A 166 16.03 1.69 -21.30
N GLY A 167 17.29 1.34 -21.64
CA GLY A 167 17.57 0.62 -22.88
C GLY A 167 16.91 -0.75 -22.95
N VAL A 168 16.83 -1.46 -21.83
CA VAL A 168 16.13 -2.75 -21.70
C VAL A 168 14.62 -2.55 -21.79
N GLY A 169 14.08 -1.50 -21.14
CA GLY A 169 12.66 -1.16 -21.27
C GLY A 169 12.25 -0.85 -22.72
N ASP A 170 13.10 -0.18 -23.49
CA ASP A 170 12.87 0.09 -24.90
C ASP A 170 12.81 -1.21 -25.73
N GLU A 171 13.67 -2.20 -25.44
CA GLU A 171 13.60 -3.52 -26.09
C GLU A 171 12.34 -4.30 -25.69
N VAL A 172 11.91 -4.19 -24.44
CA VAL A 172 10.64 -4.75 -24.00
C VAL A 172 9.47 -4.14 -24.77
N LEU A 173 9.45 -2.82 -24.93
CA LEU A 173 8.42 -2.12 -25.72
C LEU A 173 8.40 -2.56 -27.19
N ARG A 174 9.57 -2.66 -27.84
CA ARG A 174 9.69 -3.20 -29.21
C ARG A 174 9.22 -4.66 -29.30
N GLY A 175 9.62 -5.47 -28.32
CA GLY A 175 9.21 -6.87 -28.25
C GLY A 175 7.71 -7.02 -28.04
N THR A 176 7.12 -6.19 -27.18
CA THR A 176 5.67 -6.15 -26.93
C THR A 176 4.90 -5.79 -28.19
N ALA A 177 5.29 -4.73 -28.90
CA ALA A 177 4.66 -4.35 -30.16
C ALA A 177 4.63 -5.50 -31.17
N ARG A 178 5.77 -6.17 -31.37
CA ARG A 178 5.87 -7.35 -32.24
C ARG A 178 5.00 -8.52 -31.81
N ARG A 179 4.92 -8.77 -30.51
CA ARG A 179 4.06 -9.83 -29.94
C ARG A 179 2.58 -9.53 -30.13
N ILE A 180 2.15 -8.29 -29.89
CA ILE A 180 0.78 -7.86 -30.15
C ILE A 180 0.47 -8.01 -31.66
N GLN A 181 1.32 -7.47 -32.52
CA GLN A 181 1.15 -7.61 -34.01
C GLN A 181 1.02 -9.07 -34.46
N SER A 182 1.81 -9.98 -33.89
CA SER A 182 1.75 -11.40 -34.20
C SER A 182 0.42 -12.07 -33.81
N CYS A 183 -0.33 -11.44 -32.94
CA CYS A 183 -1.67 -11.89 -32.52
C CYS A 183 -2.80 -11.33 -33.38
N LEU A 184 -2.51 -10.47 -34.34
CA LEU A 184 -3.49 -9.68 -35.09
C LEU A 184 -3.53 -10.07 -36.55
N ARG A 185 -4.63 -9.73 -37.23
CA ARG A 185 -4.80 -9.83 -38.67
C ARG A 185 -4.25 -8.57 -39.37
N ALA A 186 -4.03 -8.62 -40.65
CA ALA A 186 -3.58 -7.46 -41.44
C ALA A 186 -4.59 -6.28 -41.44
N THR A 187 -5.86 -6.55 -41.12
CA THR A 187 -6.92 -5.55 -41.01
C THR A 187 -7.01 -4.90 -39.63
N ASP A 188 -6.37 -5.51 -38.62
CA ASP A 188 -6.40 -5.04 -37.25
C ASP A 188 -5.30 -3.99 -37.05
N ILE A 189 -5.56 -2.99 -36.23
CA ILE A 189 -4.67 -1.86 -36.04
C ILE A 189 -4.08 -1.94 -34.65
N VAL A 190 -2.75 -1.97 -34.54
CA VAL A 190 -2.04 -1.81 -33.28
C VAL A 190 -1.35 -0.46 -33.24
N SER A 191 -1.44 0.20 -32.10
CA SER A 191 -0.88 1.52 -31.89
C SER A 191 -0.24 1.62 -30.52
N ARG A 192 0.78 2.45 -30.38
CA ARG A 192 1.32 2.86 -29.11
C ARG A 192 0.82 4.27 -28.77
N LEU A 193 0.13 4.40 -27.65
CA LEU A 193 -0.49 5.66 -27.26
C LEU A 193 0.50 6.56 -26.51
N SER A 194 1.20 6.01 -25.53
CA SER A 194 2.24 6.68 -24.75
C SER A 194 2.95 5.67 -23.84
N GLY A 195 4.19 5.93 -23.49
CA GLY A 195 4.90 5.14 -22.47
C GLY A 195 4.77 3.63 -22.66
N ASP A 196 4.03 2.99 -21.76
CA ASP A 196 3.70 1.56 -21.70
C ASP A 196 2.30 1.20 -22.22
N GLU A 197 1.56 2.19 -22.76
CA GLU A 197 0.20 2.03 -23.22
C GLU A 197 0.11 1.72 -24.72
N PHE A 198 -0.58 0.63 -25.06
CA PHE A 198 -0.91 0.24 -26.43
C PHE A 198 -2.42 0.22 -26.63
N ALA A 199 -2.85 0.44 -27.87
CA ALA A 199 -4.24 0.25 -28.29
C ALA A 199 -4.32 -0.71 -29.46
N VAL A 200 -5.36 -1.52 -29.49
CA VAL A 200 -5.69 -2.39 -30.61
C VAL A 200 -7.13 -2.13 -31.03
N LEU A 201 -7.30 -1.78 -32.31
CA LEU A 201 -8.62 -1.66 -32.92
C LEU A 201 -8.86 -2.89 -33.80
N LEU A 202 -9.95 -3.57 -33.56
CA LEU A 202 -10.38 -4.77 -34.28
C LEU A 202 -11.64 -4.46 -35.09
N PRO A 203 -11.53 -4.13 -36.40
CA PRO A 203 -12.68 -4.00 -37.27
C PRO A 203 -13.25 -5.38 -37.64
N ARG A 204 -14.57 -5.50 -37.69
CA ARG A 204 -15.28 -6.72 -38.09
C ARG A 204 -14.98 -7.94 -37.22
N VAL A 205 -15.28 -7.84 -35.97
CA VAL A 205 -14.99 -8.91 -34.96
C VAL A 205 -16.04 -10.03 -34.97
N GLY A 206 -17.26 -9.75 -35.39
CA GLY A 206 -18.38 -10.69 -35.39
C GLY A 206 -18.96 -10.88 -34.00
N ASP A 207 -18.45 -11.81 -33.23
CA ASP A 207 -18.98 -12.11 -31.92
C ASP A 207 -17.98 -11.87 -30.77
N ARG A 208 -18.51 -11.87 -29.55
CA ARG A 208 -17.77 -11.65 -28.32
C ARG A 208 -16.66 -12.69 -28.12
N SER A 209 -16.88 -13.94 -28.50
CA SER A 209 -15.92 -15.03 -28.26
C SER A 209 -14.61 -14.81 -29.04
N ASN A 210 -14.70 -14.24 -30.26
CA ASN A 210 -13.54 -13.89 -31.06
C ASN A 210 -12.67 -12.82 -30.36
N VAL A 211 -13.31 -11.79 -29.81
CA VAL A 211 -12.61 -10.71 -29.09
C VAL A 211 -11.90 -11.25 -27.86
N GLU A 212 -12.57 -12.10 -27.08
CA GLU A 212 -12.01 -12.72 -25.88
C GLU A 212 -10.80 -13.61 -26.20
N VAL A 213 -10.85 -14.37 -27.30
CA VAL A 213 -9.72 -15.18 -27.78
C VAL A 213 -8.53 -14.32 -28.16
N ILE A 214 -8.76 -13.20 -28.87
CA ILE A 214 -7.68 -12.28 -29.26
C ILE A 214 -7.08 -11.62 -28.01
N ALA A 215 -7.90 -11.10 -27.11
CA ALA A 215 -7.45 -10.45 -25.89
C ALA A 215 -6.60 -11.39 -25.01
N ARG A 216 -7.08 -12.63 -24.82
CA ARG A 216 -6.32 -13.67 -24.09
C ARG A 216 -4.99 -13.95 -24.75
N ARG A 217 -4.98 -14.18 -26.08
CA ARG A 217 -3.78 -14.46 -26.83
C ARG A 217 -2.74 -13.34 -26.74
N ILE A 218 -3.18 -12.08 -26.73
CA ILE A 218 -2.28 -10.92 -26.55
C ILE A 218 -1.66 -10.94 -25.17
N VAL A 219 -2.46 -11.07 -24.12
CA VAL A 219 -1.97 -11.11 -22.72
C VAL A 219 -0.97 -12.25 -22.53
N GLU A 220 -1.30 -13.46 -23.00
CA GLU A 220 -0.41 -14.62 -22.94
C GLU A 220 0.88 -14.45 -23.76
N ALA A 221 0.81 -13.80 -24.92
CA ALA A 221 1.98 -13.55 -25.76
C ALA A 221 2.94 -12.56 -25.10
N VAL A 222 2.43 -11.51 -24.44
CA VAL A 222 3.26 -10.53 -23.74
C VAL A 222 3.96 -11.15 -22.54
N GLN A 223 3.32 -12.07 -21.83
CA GLN A 223 3.89 -12.77 -20.66
C GLN A 223 5.04 -13.73 -20.98
N ARG A 224 5.19 -14.16 -22.22
CA ARG A 224 6.27 -15.08 -22.58
C ARG A 224 7.62 -14.46 -22.21
N PRO A 225 8.60 -15.27 -21.75
CA PRO A 225 9.92 -14.77 -21.40
C PRO A 225 10.54 -13.96 -22.54
N TYR A 226 11.18 -12.86 -22.19
CA TYR A 226 12.06 -12.13 -23.11
C TYR A 226 13.43 -12.83 -23.14
N PRO A 227 14.27 -12.63 -24.18
CA PRO A 227 15.59 -13.27 -24.25
C PRO A 227 16.39 -13.05 -22.96
N ALA A 228 17.10 -14.09 -22.50
CA ALA A 228 17.77 -14.13 -21.18
C ALA A 228 18.79 -13.00 -20.97
N GLU A 229 19.31 -12.43 -22.05
CA GLU A 229 20.24 -11.29 -22.03
C GLU A 229 19.54 -9.97 -21.60
N LEU A 230 18.20 -9.93 -21.65
CA LEU A 230 17.41 -8.73 -21.41
C LEU A 230 16.77 -8.68 -20.01
N LEU A 231 16.43 -9.81 -19.38
CA LEU A 231 15.58 -9.76 -18.18
C LEU A 231 15.80 -10.89 -17.18
N SER A 232 16.07 -10.50 -15.94
CA SER A 232 15.79 -11.30 -14.74
C SER A 232 14.35 -11.11 -14.21
N CYS A 233 13.49 -10.30 -14.87
CA CYS A 233 12.13 -9.99 -14.41
C CYS A 233 11.08 -10.32 -15.50
N THR A 234 9.90 -10.74 -15.07
CA THR A 234 8.73 -11.00 -15.90
C THR A 234 7.92 -9.73 -16.13
N VAL A 235 7.62 -9.42 -17.38
CA VAL A 235 6.68 -8.36 -17.77
C VAL A 235 5.37 -9.00 -18.17
N SER A 236 4.26 -8.50 -17.64
CA SER A 236 2.92 -8.89 -18.06
C SER A 236 2.15 -7.72 -18.63
N ALA A 237 0.95 -7.96 -19.13
CA ALA A 237 0.08 -6.91 -19.63
C ALA A 237 -1.32 -7.07 -19.05
N SER A 238 -1.93 -5.94 -18.71
CA SER A 238 -3.36 -5.83 -18.42
C SER A 238 -4.09 -5.21 -19.59
N ALA A 239 -5.29 -5.69 -19.93
CA ALA A 239 -6.06 -5.19 -21.05
C ALA A 239 -7.52 -4.90 -20.69
N GLY A 240 -8.00 -3.72 -21.07
CA GLY A 240 -9.40 -3.37 -21.05
C GLY A 240 -10.00 -3.50 -22.44
N VAL A 241 -11.09 -4.23 -22.58
CA VAL A 241 -11.72 -4.59 -23.85
C VAL A 241 -13.12 -4.03 -23.90
N VAL A 242 -13.48 -3.37 -24.99
CA VAL A 242 -14.86 -2.91 -25.23
C VAL A 242 -15.30 -3.31 -26.63
N MET A 243 -16.51 -3.81 -26.74
CA MET A 243 -17.18 -4.00 -28.04
C MET A 243 -18.11 -2.82 -28.30
N MET A 244 -18.14 -2.36 -29.53
CA MET A 244 -19.07 -1.32 -29.90
C MET A 244 -20.50 -1.83 -29.81
N ASN A 245 -21.34 -1.10 -29.09
CA ASN A 245 -22.76 -1.36 -28.97
C ASN A 245 -23.54 -0.12 -29.40
N GLY A 246 -24.33 -0.24 -30.46
CA GLY A 246 -25.26 0.80 -30.88
C GLY A 246 -24.62 2.09 -31.38
N GLU A 247 -24.88 3.21 -30.70
CA GLU A 247 -24.51 4.56 -31.13
C GLU A 247 -23.30 5.15 -30.35
N SER A 248 -22.49 4.31 -29.69
CA SER A 248 -21.33 4.77 -28.92
C SER A 248 -20.33 5.52 -29.79
N GLY A 249 -19.92 6.71 -29.35
CA GLY A 249 -18.88 7.50 -30.03
C GLY A 249 -17.45 7.09 -29.63
N PRO A 250 -16.43 7.59 -30.34
CA PRO A 250 -15.02 7.27 -30.08
C PRO A 250 -14.59 7.52 -28.63
N SER A 251 -14.98 8.67 -28.08
CA SER A 251 -14.64 9.05 -26.70
C SER A 251 -15.28 8.14 -25.65
N GLU A 252 -16.47 7.64 -25.91
CA GLU A 252 -17.15 6.70 -25.03
C GLU A 252 -16.50 5.32 -25.05
N LEU A 253 -16.13 4.84 -26.24
CA LEU A 253 -15.40 3.57 -26.38
C LEU A 253 -14.07 3.61 -25.65
N LEU A 254 -13.29 4.69 -25.79
CA LEU A 254 -12.05 4.88 -25.08
C LEU A 254 -12.26 4.87 -23.56
N ARG A 255 -13.23 5.64 -23.07
CA ARG A 255 -13.56 5.67 -21.63
C ARG A 255 -13.96 4.30 -21.10
N ASN A 256 -14.78 3.56 -21.85
CA ASN A 256 -15.25 2.24 -21.46
C ASN A 256 -14.12 1.20 -21.46
N ALA A 257 -13.19 1.29 -22.43
CA ALA A 257 -12.00 0.45 -22.47
C ALA A 257 -11.06 0.78 -21.29
N ASP A 258 -10.90 2.05 -20.93
CA ASP A 258 -10.10 2.48 -19.77
C ASP A 258 -10.68 1.96 -18.46
N VAL A 259 -12.00 2.07 -18.26
CA VAL A 259 -12.70 1.48 -17.09
C VAL A 259 -12.42 -0.02 -16.98
N ALA A 260 -12.47 -0.74 -18.09
CA ALA A 260 -12.19 -2.18 -18.11
C ALA A 260 -10.69 -2.46 -17.85
N LEU A 261 -9.77 -1.63 -18.34
CA LEU A 261 -8.34 -1.74 -18.07
C LEU A 261 -8.01 -1.53 -16.60
N ILE A 262 -8.60 -0.51 -15.99
CA ILE A 262 -8.48 -0.27 -14.56
C ILE A 262 -8.99 -1.49 -13.76
N ALA A 263 -10.12 -2.06 -14.14
CA ALA A 263 -10.64 -3.27 -13.52
C ALA A 263 -9.69 -4.46 -13.67
N ALA A 264 -9.06 -4.66 -14.84
CA ALA A 264 -8.07 -5.71 -15.07
C ALA A 264 -6.83 -5.56 -14.17
N LYS A 265 -6.28 -4.35 -14.05
CA LYS A 265 -5.14 -4.06 -13.17
C LYS A 265 -5.45 -4.37 -11.71
N ARG A 266 -6.66 -4.07 -11.26
CA ARG A 266 -7.10 -4.26 -9.86
C ARG A 266 -7.42 -5.71 -9.51
N GLN A 267 -7.97 -6.46 -10.45
CA GLN A 267 -8.26 -7.88 -10.26
C GLN A 267 -7.00 -8.76 -10.19
N GLY A 268 -5.80 -8.17 -10.14
CA GLY A 268 -4.53 -8.85 -9.99
C GLY A 268 -3.64 -8.78 -11.22
N LYS A 269 -3.87 -7.83 -12.12
CA LYS A 269 -3.06 -7.62 -13.34
C LYS A 269 -3.01 -8.86 -14.25
N SER A 270 -2.20 -8.82 -15.32
CA SER A 270 -1.89 -10.02 -16.13
C SER A 270 -3.13 -10.69 -16.71
N ARG A 271 -4.14 -9.89 -17.07
CA ARG A 271 -5.45 -10.35 -17.60
C ARG A 271 -6.12 -9.34 -18.48
N TYR A 272 -7.18 -9.77 -19.12
CA TYR A 272 -8.11 -8.85 -19.76
C TYR A 272 -9.45 -8.81 -19.01
N VAL A 273 -10.14 -7.68 -19.11
CA VAL A 273 -11.53 -7.51 -18.65
C VAL A 273 -12.35 -6.95 -19.81
N LEU A 274 -13.48 -7.58 -20.09
CA LEU A 274 -14.43 -7.09 -21.07
C LEU A 274 -15.38 -6.11 -20.41
N TYR A 275 -15.52 -4.92 -20.97
CA TYR A 275 -16.45 -3.90 -20.50
C TYR A 275 -17.92 -4.38 -20.62
N HIS A 276 -18.64 -4.21 -19.56
CA HIS A 276 -20.11 -4.27 -19.52
C HIS A 276 -20.63 -3.34 -18.41
N ALA A 277 -21.91 -3.01 -18.44
CA ALA A 277 -22.48 -2.02 -17.53
C ALA A 277 -22.20 -2.31 -16.04
N ALA A 278 -22.12 -3.58 -15.63
CA ALA A 278 -21.79 -3.96 -14.27
C ALA A 278 -20.31 -3.67 -13.91
N VAL A 279 -19.37 -3.69 -14.86
CA VAL A 279 -17.97 -3.27 -14.62
C VAL A 279 -17.92 -1.78 -14.35
N HIS A 280 -18.67 -0.99 -15.12
CA HIS A 280 -18.74 0.46 -14.90
C HIS A 280 -19.36 0.80 -13.54
N SER A 281 -20.52 0.21 -13.22
CA SER A 281 -21.18 0.44 -11.92
C SER A 281 -20.31 0.00 -10.74
N GLY A 282 -19.61 -1.14 -10.86
CA GLY A 282 -18.66 -1.60 -9.87
C GLY A 282 -17.49 -0.63 -9.63
N GLU A 283 -16.97 0.00 -10.69
CA GLU A 283 -15.90 1.00 -10.54
C GLU A 283 -16.41 2.31 -9.91
N VAL A 284 -17.57 2.79 -10.30
CA VAL A 284 -18.22 3.96 -9.67
C VAL A 284 -18.49 3.70 -8.20
N GLU A 285 -19.06 2.54 -7.88
CA GLU A 285 -19.33 2.11 -6.50
C GLU A 285 -18.03 2.00 -5.67
N ARG A 286 -16.96 1.50 -6.28
CA ARG A 286 -15.67 1.39 -5.63
C ARG A 286 -15.01 2.75 -5.37
N ILE A 287 -15.12 3.70 -6.32
CA ILE A 287 -14.62 5.07 -6.10
C ILE A 287 -15.39 5.74 -4.96
N ALA A 288 -16.70 5.54 -4.90
CA ALA A 288 -17.52 6.00 -3.79
C ALA A 288 -17.07 5.36 -2.48
N PHE A 289 -16.87 4.04 -2.47
CA PHE A 289 -16.43 3.29 -1.29
C PHE A 289 -15.02 3.71 -0.81
N GLU A 290 -14.09 4.06 -1.74
CA GLU A 290 -12.78 4.62 -1.39
C GLU A 290 -12.90 5.98 -0.70
N ARG A 291 -13.77 6.85 -1.23
CA ARG A 291 -14.05 8.15 -0.62
C ARG A 291 -14.65 7.97 0.77
N ASP A 292 -15.60 7.05 0.90
CA ASP A 292 -16.26 6.76 2.17
C ASP A 292 -15.27 6.18 3.20
N LEU A 293 -14.34 5.33 2.76
CA LEU A 293 -13.27 4.78 3.60
C LEU A 293 -12.33 5.89 4.15
N ARG A 294 -12.01 6.88 3.33
CA ARG A 294 -11.22 8.04 3.75
C ARG A 294 -11.95 8.89 4.80
N THR A 295 -13.24 9.12 4.57
CA THR A 295 -14.12 9.83 5.49
C THR A 295 -14.32 9.06 6.80
N ALA A 296 -14.34 7.73 6.76
CA ALA A 296 -14.52 6.87 7.91
C ALA A 296 -13.43 7.04 8.98
N LEU A 297 -12.18 7.31 8.55
CA LEU A 297 -11.06 7.60 9.47
C LEU A 297 -11.24 8.92 10.22
N GLU A 298 -11.88 9.91 9.58
CA GLU A 298 -12.10 11.24 10.16
C GLU A 298 -13.35 11.29 11.05
N GLN A 299 -14.29 10.37 10.86
CA GLN A 299 -15.61 10.37 11.50
C GLN A 299 -15.82 9.23 12.50
N ASP A 300 -14.75 8.62 13.02
CA ASP A 300 -14.82 7.56 14.04
C ASP A 300 -15.75 6.38 13.68
N GLN A 301 -15.82 6.01 12.38
CA GLN A 301 -16.69 4.93 11.91
C GLN A 301 -16.08 3.54 12.09
N PHE A 302 -14.84 3.43 12.53
CA PHE A 302 -14.22 2.16 12.83
C PHE A 302 -14.48 1.74 14.28
N VAL A 303 -14.69 0.44 14.47
CA VAL A 303 -14.83 -0.18 15.79
C VAL A 303 -13.97 -1.44 15.85
N LEU A 304 -13.56 -1.84 17.05
CA LEU A 304 -12.80 -3.06 17.26
C LEU A 304 -13.67 -4.15 17.85
N HIS A 305 -13.63 -5.32 17.22
CA HIS A 305 -14.09 -6.56 17.80
C HIS A 305 -12.87 -7.37 18.27
N TYR A 306 -13.09 -8.24 19.24
CA TYR A 306 -12.03 -9.01 19.88
C TYR A 306 -12.38 -10.47 19.86
N GLN A 307 -11.45 -11.32 19.40
CA GLN A 307 -11.63 -12.77 19.40
C GLN A 307 -10.71 -13.39 20.43
N PRO A 308 -11.23 -14.22 21.36
CA PRO A 308 -10.43 -14.86 22.40
C PRO A 308 -9.41 -15.86 21.84
N ILE A 309 -8.20 -15.78 22.39
CA ILE A 309 -7.13 -16.78 22.25
C ILE A 309 -7.04 -17.55 23.57
N VAL A 310 -7.16 -18.87 23.49
CA VAL A 310 -7.28 -19.72 24.68
C VAL A 310 -6.11 -20.71 24.78
N ASP A 311 -5.75 -21.06 26.00
CA ASP A 311 -4.83 -22.15 26.28
C ASP A 311 -5.46 -23.50 25.87
N SER A 312 -4.76 -24.30 25.11
CA SER A 312 -5.28 -25.56 24.58
C SER A 312 -5.59 -26.59 25.66
N LYS A 313 -4.84 -26.60 26.78
CA LYS A 313 -4.93 -27.60 27.87
C LYS A 313 -6.08 -27.32 28.83
N ASN A 314 -6.16 -26.07 29.30
CA ASN A 314 -7.13 -25.69 30.33
C ASN A 314 -8.25 -24.78 29.80
N ARG A 315 -8.20 -24.38 28.53
CA ARG A 315 -9.16 -23.50 27.84
C ARG A 315 -9.34 -22.14 28.48
N LYS A 316 -8.34 -21.69 29.22
CA LYS A 316 -8.31 -20.37 29.84
C LYS A 316 -8.01 -19.32 28.77
N ILE A 317 -8.75 -18.22 28.78
CA ILE A 317 -8.48 -17.10 27.87
C ILE A 317 -7.18 -16.45 28.31
N LEU A 318 -6.18 -16.44 27.43
CA LEU A 318 -4.87 -15.86 27.65
C LEU A 318 -4.65 -14.56 26.86
N GLY A 319 -5.49 -14.30 25.88
CA GLY A 319 -5.39 -13.08 25.08
C GLY A 319 -6.57 -12.89 24.16
N VAL A 320 -6.47 -11.89 23.34
CA VAL A 320 -7.43 -11.60 22.26
C VAL A 320 -6.69 -11.12 21.02
N GLU A 321 -7.28 -11.39 19.88
CA GLU A 321 -6.95 -10.71 18.64
C GLU A 321 -7.92 -9.55 18.41
N ALA A 322 -7.38 -8.36 18.11
CA ALA A 322 -8.16 -7.18 17.76
C ALA A 322 -8.46 -7.17 16.26
N LEU A 323 -9.73 -7.16 15.93
CA LEU A 323 -10.24 -7.26 14.57
C LEU A 323 -11.08 -6.04 14.23
N VAL A 324 -10.58 -5.21 13.33
CA VAL A 324 -11.30 -3.99 12.91
C VAL A 324 -12.61 -4.33 12.20
N ARG A 325 -13.61 -3.46 12.40
CA ARG A 325 -14.90 -3.47 11.70
C ARG A 325 -15.21 -2.04 11.29
N TRP A 326 -15.84 -1.87 10.17
CA TRP A 326 -16.28 -0.56 9.71
C TRP A 326 -17.80 -0.43 9.88
N GLN A 327 -18.22 0.48 10.72
CA GLN A 327 -19.62 0.80 10.93
C GLN A 327 -20.06 1.84 9.90
N HIS A 328 -20.31 1.37 8.69
CA HIS A 328 -20.69 2.23 7.57
C HIS A 328 -22.10 2.76 7.74
N PRO A 329 -22.38 4.08 7.55
CA PRO A 329 -23.69 4.68 7.77
C PRO A 329 -24.83 4.03 6.98
N GLU A 330 -24.56 3.61 5.74
CA GLU A 330 -25.56 3.05 4.84
C GLU A 330 -25.48 1.52 4.71
N ARG A 331 -24.26 0.91 4.85
CA ARG A 331 -24.04 -0.52 4.63
C ARG A 331 -24.06 -1.34 5.93
N GLY A 332 -24.17 -0.67 7.08
CA GLY A 332 -24.08 -1.32 8.38
C GLY A 332 -22.65 -1.78 8.71
N LEU A 333 -22.50 -2.92 9.37
CA LEU A 333 -21.19 -3.42 9.80
C LEU A 333 -20.47 -4.14 8.64
N VAL A 334 -19.50 -3.48 8.04
CA VAL A 334 -18.68 -3.99 6.93
C VAL A 334 -17.49 -4.79 7.47
N PRO A 335 -17.28 -6.04 7.00
CA PRO A 335 -16.17 -6.88 7.45
C PRO A 335 -14.84 -6.45 6.82
N PRO A 336 -13.69 -6.81 7.46
CA PRO A 336 -12.35 -6.42 7.00
C PRO A 336 -12.04 -6.81 5.55
N LEU A 337 -12.46 -8.00 5.14
CA LEU A 337 -12.21 -8.53 3.79
C LEU A 337 -12.72 -7.61 2.67
N ASP A 338 -13.75 -6.80 2.95
CA ASP A 338 -14.37 -5.94 1.95
C ASP A 338 -13.62 -4.60 1.79
N PHE A 339 -12.95 -4.10 2.85
CA PHE A 339 -12.31 -2.76 2.80
C PHE A 339 -10.79 -2.76 3.01
N LEU A 340 -10.20 -3.75 3.68
CA LEU A 340 -8.73 -3.78 3.89
C LEU A 340 -7.93 -3.84 2.58
N PRO A 341 -8.32 -4.63 1.55
CA PRO A 341 -7.60 -4.61 0.28
C PRO A 341 -7.59 -3.21 -0.37
N LEU A 342 -8.69 -2.46 -0.23
CA LEU A 342 -8.79 -1.10 -0.71
C LEU A 342 -7.93 -0.14 0.13
N ALA A 343 -7.94 -0.28 1.46
CA ALA A 343 -7.08 0.49 2.35
C ALA A 343 -5.59 0.26 2.04
N GLU A 344 -5.19 -0.96 1.73
CA GLU A 344 -3.82 -1.29 1.31
C GLU A 344 -3.45 -0.66 -0.03
N ALA A 345 -4.31 -0.81 -1.05
CA ALA A 345 -4.08 -0.26 -2.38
C ALA A 345 -3.94 1.27 -2.35
N THR A 346 -4.74 1.96 -1.53
CA THR A 346 -4.76 3.43 -1.42
C THR A 346 -3.77 4.00 -0.42
N GLY A 347 -3.17 3.15 0.44
CA GLY A 347 -2.27 3.56 1.53
C GLY A 347 -2.99 4.00 2.81
N LEU A 348 -4.32 3.98 2.84
CA LEU A 348 -5.11 4.27 4.04
C LEU A 348 -4.91 3.23 5.15
N ILE A 349 -4.35 2.07 4.82
CA ILE A 349 -4.00 1.03 5.81
C ILE A 349 -3.00 1.53 6.85
N VAL A 350 -2.12 2.49 6.52
CA VAL A 350 -1.13 3.04 7.46
C VAL A 350 -1.81 3.85 8.58
N PRO A 351 -2.59 4.91 8.30
CA PRO A 351 -3.29 5.63 9.36
C PRO A 351 -4.36 4.77 10.06
N LEU A 352 -5.03 3.85 9.35
CA LEU A 352 -5.96 2.91 9.95
C LEU A 352 -5.27 1.96 10.94
N GLY A 353 -4.11 1.43 10.58
CA GLY A 353 -3.34 0.55 11.45
C GLY A 353 -2.80 1.26 12.70
N ALA A 354 -2.37 2.51 12.57
CA ALA A 354 -1.99 3.33 13.72
C ALA A 354 -3.19 3.53 14.68
N TRP A 355 -4.38 3.79 14.14
CA TRP A 355 -5.62 3.88 14.94
C TRP A 355 -5.95 2.54 15.63
N ILE A 356 -5.88 1.42 14.89
CA ILE A 356 -6.12 0.07 15.46
C ILE A 356 -5.17 -0.21 16.63
N LEU A 357 -3.86 0.02 16.44
CA LEU A 357 -2.85 -0.16 17.49
C LEU A 357 -3.20 0.67 18.74
N ARG A 358 -3.48 1.95 18.56
CA ARG A 358 -3.80 2.86 19.64
C ARG A 358 -5.06 2.43 20.41
N GLU A 359 -6.18 2.24 19.72
CA GLU A 359 -7.45 1.90 20.35
C GLU A 359 -7.44 0.53 21.02
N SER A 360 -6.80 -0.47 20.41
CA SER A 360 -6.66 -1.81 21.01
C SER A 360 -5.78 -1.81 22.25
N CYS A 361 -4.68 -1.06 22.27
CA CYS A 361 -3.83 -0.89 23.43
C CYS A 361 -4.57 -0.18 24.57
N ILE A 362 -5.26 0.92 24.28
CA ILE A 362 -6.08 1.67 25.27
C ILE A 362 -7.17 0.75 25.86
N GLN A 363 -7.89 0.01 25.02
CA GLN A 363 -8.95 -0.88 25.49
C GLN A 363 -8.40 -2.02 26.35
N THR A 364 -7.27 -2.61 25.96
CA THR A 364 -6.61 -3.67 26.73
C THR A 364 -6.14 -3.17 28.08
N GLN A 365 -5.56 -1.98 28.14
CA GLN A 365 -5.15 -1.36 29.41
C GLN A 365 -6.35 -1.03 30.32
N LYS A 366 -7.48 -0.59 29.75
CA LYS A 366 -8.74 -0.43 30.52
C LYS A 366 -9.17 -1.74 31.18
N TRP A 367 -9.11 -2.88 30.46
CA TRP A 367 -9.42 -4.19 31.06
C TRP A 367 -8.44 -4.58 32.15
N ARG A 368 -7.14 -4.39 31.94
CA ARG A 368 -6.08 -4.69 32.91
C ARG A 368 -6.25 -3.90 34.19
N THR A 369 -6.58 -2.62 34.08
CA THR A 369 -6.81 -1.74 35.22
C THR A 369 -8.10 -2.10 35.95
N SER A 370 -9.19 -2.39 35.22
CA SER A 370 -10.49 -2.71 35.83
C SER A 370 -10.54 -4.10 36.46
N HIS A 371 -9.75 -5.04 35.99
CA HIS A 371 -9.77 -6.45 36.44
C HIS A 371 -8.35 -7.05 36.49
N PRO A 372 -7.45 -6.56 37.34
CA PRO A 372 -6.03 -6.92 37.31
C PRO A 372 -5.76 -8.43 37.42
N SER A 373 -6.55 -9.15 38.21
CA SER A 373 -6.38 -10.58 38.41
C SER A 373 -6.75 -11.46 37.19
N LEU A 374 -7.58 -10.93 36.28
CA LEU A 374 -7.98 -11.62 35.06
C LEU A 374 -7.02 -11.36 33.89
N PHE A 375 -6.44 -10.18 33.87
CA PHE A 375 -5.67 -9.67 32.73
C PHE A 375 -4.17 -9.52 33.04
N LYS A 376 -3.65 -10.18 34.11
CA LYS A 376 -2.23 -10.06 34.50
C LYS A 376 -1.28 -10.43 33.37
N ASP A 377 -1.50 -11.58 32.71
CA ASP A 377 -0.67 -12.12 31.64
C ASP A 377 -1.40 -12.10 30.28
N PHE A 378 -2.37 -11.19 30.16
CA PHE A 378 -3.26 -11.13 29.00
C PHE A 378 -2.54 -10.51 27.81
N LEU A 379 -2.63 -11.16 26.67
CA LEU A 379 -2.01 -10.75 25.42
C LEU A 379 -3.04 -10.05 24.52
N LEU A 380 -2.57 -9.04 23.82
CA LEU A 380 -3.28 -8.35 22.76
C LEU A 380 -2.55 -8.62 21.44
N SER A 381 -3.20 -9.27 20.50
CA SER A 381 -2.71 -9.45 19.14
C SER A 381 -3.30 -8.42 18.19
N VAL A 382 -2.46 -7.83 17.35
CA VAL A 382 -2.83 -6.82 16.35
C VAL A 382 -2.16 -7.13 15.01
N ASN A 383 -2.96 -7.20 13.97
CA ASN A 383 -2.50 -7.43 12.60
C ASN A 383 -1.73 -6.23 12.04
N VAL A 384 -0.63 -6.49 11.34
CA VAL A 384 0.24 -5.50 10.68
C VAL A 384 0.35 -5.83 9.20
N SER A 385 0.00 -4.89 8.34
CA SER A 385 0.11 -5.05 6.88
C SER A 385 1.56 -4.95 6.38
N ALA A 386 1.83 -5.49 5.18
CA ALA A 386 3.14 -5.35 4.54
C ALA A 386 3.56 -3.88 4.39
N ARG A 387 2.61 -3.00 4.05
CA ARG A 387 2.88 -1.58 3.87
C ARG A 387 3.29 -0.87 5.15
N GLN A 388 2.78 -1.32 6.29
CA GLN A 388 3.21 -0.83 7.60
C GLN A 388 4.57 -1.43 7.98
N LEU A 389 4.76 -2.74 7.80
CA LEU A 389 6.00 -3.44 8.14
C LEU A 389 7.21 -2.84 7.45
N PHE A 390 7.12 -2.60 6.13
CA PHE A 390 8.22 -2.01 5.35
C PHE A 390 8.19 -0.48 5.30
N GLY A 391 7.22 0.14 5.97
CA GLY A 391 7.14 1.58 6.16
C GLY A 391 8.09 2.06 7.26
N SER A 392 8.38 3.37 7.26
CA SER A 392 9.26 3.99 8.26
C SER A 392 8.54 4.39 9.55
N GLN A 393 7.23 4.19 9.65
CA GLN A 393 6.41 4.73 10.76
C GLN A 393 6.01 3.71 11.82
N LEU A 394 6.01 2.42 11.51
CA LEU A 394 5.48 1.37 12.39
C LEU A 394 6.04 1.42 13.82
N GLN A 395 7.35 1.62 13.97
CA GLN A 395 7.98 1.70 15.29
C GLN A 395 7.45 2.88 16.10
N ASN A 396 7.32 4.05 15.45
CA ASN A 396 6.77 5.25 16.10
C ASN A 396 5.30 5.06 16.47
N ASP A 397 4.50 4.43 15.62
CA ASP A 397 3.09 4.14 15.87
C ASP A 397 2.93 3.21 17.08
N VAL A 398 3.77 2.16 17.16
CA VAL A 398 3.80 1.23 18.30
C VAL A 398 4.19 1.95 19.60
N VAL A 399 5.28 2.73 19.57
CA VAL A 399 5.73 3.49 20.76
C VAL A 399 4.67 4.50 21.21
N THR A 400 4.04 5.18 20.27
CA THR A 400 2.96 6.15 20.57
C THR A 400 1.77 5.44 21.21
N ALA A 401 1.30 4.32 20.65
CA ALA A 401 0.17 3.55 21.18
C ALA A 401 0.46 3.02 22.60
N LEU A 402 1.67 2.54 22.85
CA LEU A 402 2.10 2.05 24.17
C LEU A 402 2.18 3.19 25.20
N ASN A 403 2.75 4.34 24.82
CA ASN A 403 2.88 5.50 25.70
C ASN A 403 1.51 6.10 26.07
N GLU A 404 0.61 6.26 25.08
CA GLU A 404 -0.72 6.81 25.30
C GLU A 404 -1.62 5.89 26.14
N SER A 405 -1.50 4.58 25.94
CA SER A 405 -2.29 3.59 26.67
C SER A 405 -1.72 3.23 28.05
N GLY A 406 -0.41 3.34 28.23
CA GLY A 406 0.30 2.80 29.40
C GLY A 406 0.34 1.27 29.42
N LEU A 407 0.12 0.59 28.29
CA LEU A 407 0.22 -0.86 28.19
C LEU A 407 1.70 -1.29 28.19
N ASP A 408 2.05 -2.28 29.02
CA ASP A 408 3.40 -2.85 29.00
C ASP A 408 3.65 -3.54 27.64
N PRO A 409 4.75 -3.21 26.94
CA PRO A 409 5.05 -3.76 25.60
C PRO A 409 4.95 -5.27 25.50
N ARG A 410 5.29 -6.01 26.58
CA ARG A 410 5.26 -7.48 26.62
C ARG A 410 3.87 -8.08 26.43
N HIS A 411 2.81 -7.26 26.52
CA HIS A 411 1.43 -7.68 26.30
C HIS A 411 0.93 -7.45 24.88
N LEU A 412 1.69 -6.71 24.06
CA LEU A 412 1.37 -6.48 22.67
C LEU A 412 2.08 -7.51 21.78
N VAL A 413 1.31 -8.18 20.94
CA VAL A 413 1.77 -9.10 19.90
C VAL A 413 1.42 -8.49 18.55
N LEU A 414 2.40 -8.34 17.68
CA LEU A 414 2.19 -7.88 16.30
C LEU A 414 2.15 -9.11 15.40
N GLU A 415 1.06 -9.27 14.66
CA GLU A 415 0.83 -10.39 13.75
C GLU A 415 1.17 -9.99 12.32
N ILE A 416 2.07 -10.72 11.67
CA ILE A 416 2.57 -10.46 10.33
C ILE A 416 2.40 -11.72 9.50
N VAL A 417 1.72 -11.61 8.36
CA VAL A 417 1.48 -12.73 7.46
C VAL A 417 2.79 -13.26 6.87
N GLU A 418 2.96 -14.57 6.84
CA GLU A 418 4.15 -15.27 6.35
C GLU A 418 4.61 -14.77 4.98
N SER A 419 3.70 -14.69 4.00
CA SER A 419 4.01 -14.30 2.63
C SER A 419 4.56 -12.87 2.52
N GLN A 420 4.19 -11.97 3.43
CA GLN A 420 4.71 -10.61 3.50
C GLN A 420 6.18 -10.61 3.93
N VAL A 421 6.52 -11.40 4.96
CA VAL A 421 7.91 -11.55 5.44
C VAL A 421 8.81 -12.08 4.33
N MET A 422 8.33 -13.04 3.54
CA MET A 422 9.10 -13.67 2.46
C MET A 422 9.35 -12.73 1.27
N THR A 423 8.68 -11.59 1.18
CA THR A 423 8.93 -10.60 0.13
C THR A 423 10.31 -9.94 0.25
N ASP A 424 10.75 -9.62 1.48
CA ASP A 424 12.10 -9.12 1.79
C ASP A 424 12.48 -9.52 3.23
N VAL A 425 13.03 -10.72 3.35
CA VAL A 425 13.42 -11.30 4.65
C VAL A 425 14.45 -10.42 5.38
N ALA A 426 15.39 -9.82 4.65
CA ALA A 426 16.42 -8.98 5.26
C ALA A 426 15.84 -7.67 5.85
N ALA A 427 14.88 -7.05 5.15
CA ALA A 427 14.18 -5.89 5.68
C ALA A 427 13.28 -6.27 6.87
N ALA A 428 12.56 -7.41 6.78
CA ALA A 428 11.73 -7.92 7.87
C ALA A 428 12.55 -8.20 9.14
N LEU A 429 13.73 -8.82 9.03
CA LEU A 429 14.64 -9.07 10.15
C LEU A 429 15.05 -7.76 10.85
N ARG A 430 15.40 -6.73 10.09
CA ARG A 430 15.74 -5.41 10.66
C ARG A 430 14.57 -4.80 11.42
N GLN A 431 13.36 -4.87 10.86
CA GLN A 431 12.15 -4.35 11.51
C GLN A 431 11.80 -5.15 12.78
N PHE A 432 11.89 -6.48 12.72
CA PHE A 432 11.64 -7.34 13.87
C PHE A 432 12.62 -7.06 15.01
N ALA A 433 13.92 -6.91 14.71
CA ALA A 433 14.91 -6.56 15.72
C ALA A 433 14.56 -5.24 16.42
N ALA A 434 14.20 -4.20 15.67
CA ALA A 434 13.83 -2.91 16.24
C ALA A 434 12.51 -2.97 17.06
N LEU A 435 11.53 -3.75 16.62
CA LEU A 435 10.30 -3.97 17.39
C LEU A 435 10.57 -4.76 18.69
N LYS A 436 11.46 -5.74 18.65
CA LYS A 436 11.91 -6.49 19.84
C LYS A 436 12.65 -5.59 20.84
N GLU A 437 13.39 -4.58 20.40
CA GLU A 437 14.02 -3.59 21.29
C GLU A 437 12.98 -2.75 22.05
N ILE A 438 11.81 -2.48 21.47
CA ILE A 438 10.69 -1.84 22.16
C ILE A 438 10.11 -2.77 23.26
N GLY A 439 10.29 -4.09 23.11
CA GLY A 439 9.82 -5.12 24.03
C GLY A 439 8.50 -5.78 23.63
N VAL A 440 7.98 -5.51 22.44
CA VAL A 440 6.77 -6.17 21.91
C VAL A 440 7.08 -7.60 21.45
N ARG A 441 6.04 -8.39 21.33
CA ARG A 441 6.10 -9.76 20.80
C ARG A 441 5.69 -9.78 19.33
N ILE A 442 6.16 -10.78 18.60
CA ILE A 442 5.91 -10.94 17.16
C ILE A 442 5.32 -12.32 16.92
N ALA A 443 4.27 -12.37 16.11
CA ALA A 443 3.66 -13.60 15.59
C ALA A 443 3.78 -13.64 14.07
N ILE A 444 4.10 -14.82 13.53
CA ILE A 444 3.91 -15.11 12.11
C ILE A 444 2.51 -15.66 11.93
N ASP A 445 1.75 -15.05 11.04
CA ASP A 445 0.37 -15.41 10.73
C ASP A 445 0.23 -16.17 9.41
N ASP A 446 -0.86 -16.92 9.24
CA ASP A 446 -1.18 -17.75 8.07
C ASP A 446 -0.06 -18.76 7.71
N PHE A 447 0.66 -19.27 8.72
CA PHE A 447 1.77 -20.20 8.48
C PHE A 447 1.31 -21.48 7.78
N GLY A 448 2.01 -21.80 6.68
CA GLY A 448 1.78 -23.03 5.89
C GLY A 448 0.97 -22.84 4.63
N THR A 449 0.50 -21.62 4.34
CA THR A 449 -0.17 -21.28 3.07
C THR A 449 0.83 -20.92 1.97
N GLY A 450 2.11 -20.68 2.32
CA GLY A 450 3.20 -20.26 1.43
C GLY A 450 4.32 -21.28 1.28
N TYR A 451 5.34 -20.90 0.52
CA TYR A 451 6.59 -21.66 0.32
C TYR A 451 7.63 -21.28 1.39
N SER A 452 7.35 -21.47 2.67
CA SER A 452 8.37 -21.24 3.69
C SER A 452 9.51 -22.24 3.59
N SER A 453 10.71 -21.71 3.42
CA SER A 453 11.92 -22.46 3.77
C SER A 453 12.02 -22.49 5.30
N LEU A 454 11.96 -23.67 5.90
CA LEU A 454 12.17 -23.88 7.34
C LEU A 454 13.45 -23.21 7.88
N GLY A 455 14.43 -22.93 6.99
CA GLY A 455 15.64 -22.22 7.32
C GLY A 455 15.39 -20.75 7.75
N HIS A 456 14.45 -20.08 7.14
CA HIS A 456 14.17 -18.68 7.50
C HIS A 456 13.45 -18.54 8.84
N LEU A 457 12.57 -19.49 9.20
CA LEU A 457 11.89 -19.46 10.49
C LEU A 457 12.89 -19.49 11.66
N GLN A 458 14.02 -20.16 11.49
CA GLN A 458 15.09 -20.27 12.50
C GLN A 458 15.81 -18.95 12.76
N GLU A 459 15.83 -18.05 11.78
CA GLU A 459 16.50 -16.73 11.86
C GLU A 459 15.57 -15.63 12.39
N LEU A 460 14.25 -15.84 12.31
CA LEU A 460 13.26 -14.84 12.70
C LEU A 460 13.09 -14.79 14.23
N PRO A 461 13.22 -13.60 14.87
CA PRO A 461 13.06 -13.42 16.30
C PRO A 461 11.57 -13.34 16.68
N VAL A 462 10.82 -14.43 16.45
CA VAL A 462 9.37 -14.49 16.66
C VAL A 462 9.01 -15.26 17.93
N ASP A 463 7.90 -14.90 18.56
CA ASP A 463 7.40 -15.49 19.80
C ASP A 463 6.27 -16.51 19.54
N PHE A 464 5.47 -16.28 18.48
CA PHE A 464 4.31 -17.08 18.15
C PHE A 464 4.29 -17.49 16.69
N LEU A 465 3.71 -18.64 16.41
CA LEU A 465 3.41 -19.17 15.10
C LEU A 465 1.93 -19.51 15.03
N LYS A 466 1.16 -18.72 14.25
CA LYS A 466 -0.28 -18.96 14.04
C LYS A 466 -0.43 -19.90 12.84
N LEU A 467 -1.08 -21.01 13.08
CA LEU A 467 -1.28 -22.08 12.11
C LEU A 467 -2.63 -21.87 11.44
N ASP A 468 -2.58 -21.67 10.13
CA ASP A 468 -3.78 -21.39 9.31
C ASP A 468 -4.87 -22.45 9.52
N LYS A 469 -6.11 -22.05 9.32
CA LYS A 469 -7.30 -22.88 9.44
C LYS A 469 -7.18 -24.20 8.65
N SER A 470 -6.48 -24.23 7.52
CA SER A 470 -6.30 -25.45 6.70
C SER A 470 -5.64 -26.60 7.47
N PHE A 471 -4.82 -26.30 8.48
CA PHE A 471 -4.26 -27.33 9.39
C PHE A 471 -5.30 -27.90 10.37
N THR A 472 -6.31 -27.09 10.70
CA THR A 472 -7.32 -27.44 11.70
C THR A 472 -8.54 -28.10 11.08
N ASP A 473 -8.90 -27.76 9.82
CA ASP A 473 -10.13 -28.23 9.16
C ASP A 473 -10.27 -29.76 9.15
N ASN A 474 -9.19 -30.49 8.86
CA ASN A 474 -9.20 -31.93 8.76
C ASN A 474 -8.43 -32.64 9.90
N ILE A 475 -8.23 -31.97 11.02
CA ILE A 475 -7.38 -32.49 12.13
C ILE A 475 -8.00 -33.68 12.85
N THR A 476 -9.31 -33.87 12.72
CA THR A 476 -10.03 -35.03 13.27
C THR A 476 -9.93 -36.28 12.38
N GLU A 477 -9.54 -36.12 11.11
CA GLU A 477 -9.31 -37.23 10.20
C GLU A 477 -7.94 -37.87 10.47
N PRO A 478 -7.83 -39.22 10.39
CA PRO A 478 -6.63 -39.89 10.89
C PRO A 478 -5.43 -39.78 9.93
N VAL A 479 -4.27 -39.59 10.53
CA VAL A 479 -2.87 -39.81 10.15
C VAL A 479 -2.16 -38.60 9.50
N LYS A 480 -2.50 -38.14 8.31
CA LYS A 480 -1.63 -37.16 7.64
C LYS A 480 -1.68 -35.74 8.26
N SER A 481 -2.89 -35.23 8.55
CA SER A 481 -3.07 -33.88 9.08
C SER A 481 -2.54 -33.79 10.52
N GLN A 482 -2.77 -34.81 11.34
CA GLN A 482 -2.24 -34.88 12.72
C GLN A 482 -0.72 -34.97 12.75
N GLU A 483 -0.10 -35.78 11.88
CA GLU A 483 1.36 -35.91 11.83
C GLU A 483 2.03 -34.62 11.37
N LEU A 484 1.44 -33.89 10.42
CA LEU A 484 1.93 -32.59 9.99
C LEU A 484 1.85 -31.57 11.14
N MET A 485 0.69 -31.46 11.79
CA MET A 485 0.49 -30.61 12.96
C MET A 485 1.48 -30.92 14.08
N ARG A 486 1.67 -32.22 14.38
CA ARG A 486 2.65 -32.69 15.39
C ARG A 486 4.06 -32.28 15.04
N THR A 487 4.45 -32.40 13.76
CA THR A 487 5.77 -32.02 13.28
C THR A 487 6.00 -30.53 13.45
N VAL A 488 5.03 -29.70 13.08
CA VAL A 488 5.10 -28.24 13.25
C VAL A 488 5.15 -27.86 14.73
N ALA A 489 4.33 -28.46 15.58
CA ALA A 489 4.35 -28.21 17.03
C ALA A 489 5.70 -28.61 17.67
N GLN A 490 6.30 -29.72 17.26
CA GLN A 490 7.63 -30.13 17.73
C GLN A 490 8.73 -29.18 17.26
N LEU A 491 8.70 -28.76 16.00
CA LEU A 491 9.65 -27.78 15.44
C LEU A 491 9.56 -26.45 16.20
N SER A 492 8.35 -25.92 16.37
CA SER A 492 8.13 -24.66 17.08
C SER A 492 8.63 -24.74 18.51
N ARG A 493 8.41 -25.87 19.19
CA ARG A 493 8.95 -26.11 20.53
C ARG A 493 10.49 -26.12 20.54
N ALA A 494 11.12 -26.78 19.56
CA ALA A 494 12.59 -26.79 19.45
C ALA A 494 13.18 -25.40 19.23
N LEU A 495 12.42 -24.51 18.57
CA LEU A 495 12.77 -23.11 18.36
C LEU A 495 12.31 -22.17 19.48
N SER A 496 11.66 -22.70 20.53
CA SER A 496 11.07 -21.92 21.63
C SER A 496 9.98 -20.94 21.17
N ILE A 497 9.25 -21.27 20.11
CA ILE A 497 8.13 -20.50 19.56
C ILE A 497 6.82 -21.16 20.02
N ALA A 498 5.87 -20.38 20.53
CA ALA A 498 4.55 -20.89 20.91
C ALA A 498 3.63 -21.00 19.68
N THR A 499 2.86 -22.09 19.58
CA THR A 499 1.91 -22.29 18.48
C THR A 499 0.51 -21.84 18.85
N VAL A 500 -0.19 -21.22 17.89
CA VAL A 500 -1.61 -20.86 17.96
C VAL A 500 -2.33 -21.55 16.80
N ALA A 501 -3.24 -22.47 17.07
CA ALA A 501 -4.08 -23.08 16.02
C ALA A 501 -5.32 -22.23 15.80
N GLU A 502 -5.56 -21.89 14.54
CA GLU A 502 -6.70 -21.08 14.12
C GLU A 502 -7.86 -21.92 13.57
N GLY A 503 -9.02 -21.29 13.45
CA GLY A 503 -10.19 -21.90 12.82
C GLY A 503 -10.78 -23.08 13.60
N VAL A 504 -10.58 -23.16 14.91
CA VAL A 504 -11.17 -24.22 15.74
C VAL A 504 -12.69 -24.03 15.80
N GLU A 505 -13.45 -24.97 15.23
CA GLU A 505 -14.92 -24.90 15.14
C GLU A 505 -15.63 -25.93 16.01
N THR A 506 -14.94 -27.01 16.40
CA THR A 506 -15.54 -28.11 17.17
C THR A 506 -14.74 -28.45 18.42
N LEU A 507 -15.42 -29.13 19.37
CA LEU A 507 -14.80 -29.66 20.58
C LEU A 507 -13.74 -30.71 20.23
N GLU A 508 -14.05 -31.58 19.27
CA GLU A 508 -13.18 -32.65 18.83
C GLU A 508 -11.86 -32.13 18.29
N GLN A 509 -11.91 -31.06 17.48
CA GLN A 509 -10.70 -30.36 17.00
C GLN A 509 -9.87 -29.83 18.18
N ALA A 510 -10.49 -29.15 19.13
CA ALA A 510 -9.82 -28.61 20.31
C ALA A 510 -9.18 -29.72 21.19
N ASP A 511 -9.83 -30.88 21.32
CA ASP A 511 -9.30 -32.00 22.08
C ASP A 511 -8.10 -32.64 21.36
N VAL A 512 -8.17 -32.83 20.03
CA VAL A 512 -7.04 -33.33 19.23
C VAL A 512 -5.85 -32.39 19.31
N LEU A 513 -6.03 -31.06 19.12
CA LEU A 513 -4.96 -30.06 19.20
C LEU A 513 -4.24 -30.08 20.55
N ASN A 514 -4.97 -30.30 21.66
CA ASN A 514 -4.39 -30.45 22.97
C ASN A 514 -3.49 -31.71 23.05
N THR A 515 -3.88 -32.82 22.41
CA THR A 515 -3.05 -34.07 22.38
C THR A 515 -1.80 -33.93 21.52
N LEU A 516 -1.79 -32.99 20.58
CA LEU A 516 -0.68 -32.67 19.68
C LEU A 516 0.29 -31.64 20.25
N ASP A 517 0.10 -31.23 21.54
CA ASP A 517 0.91 -30.21 22.22
C ASP A 517 0.93 -28.82 21.57
N VAL A 518 -0.13 -28.45 20.86
CA VAL A 518 -0.36 -27.06 20.43
C VAL A 518 -0.59 -26.22 21.67
N ASN A 519 0.01 -25.04 21.74
CA ASN A 519 -0.02 -24.21 22.95
C ASN A 519 -1.33 -23.47 23.13
N LEU A 520 -1.79 -22.81 22.08
CA LEU A 520 -2.95 -21.93 22.08
C LEU A 520 -3.90 -22.29 20.95
N CYS A 521 -5.17 -21.94 21.10
CA CYS A 521 -6.22 -22.16 20.13
C CYS A 521 -7.10 -20.93 19.97
N GLN A 522 -7.58 -20.69 18.75
CA GLN A 522 -8.53 -19.64 18.41
C GLN A 522 -9.56 -20.19 17.41
N GLY A 523 -10.81 -19.75 17.54
CA GLY A 523 -11.84 -20.16 16.58
C GLY A 523 -13.26 -19.98 17.10
N PHE A 524 -14.24 -20.24 16.23
CA PHE A 524 -15.66 -20.03 16.52
C PHE A 524 -16.23 -21.00 17.56
N TYR A 525 -15.54 -22.10 17.82
CA TYR A 525 -15.88 -22.96 18.93
C TYR A 525 -15.82 -22.24 20.26
N PHE A 526 -14.84 -21.37 20.47
CA PHE A 526 -14.67 -20.61 21.71
C PHE A 526 -15.53 -19.36 21.71
N ALA A 527 -15.37 -18.51 20.70
CA ALA A 527 -16.22 -17.35 20.43
C ALA A 527 -16.00 -16.80 19.01
N ARG A 528 -17.04 -16.19 18.45
CA ARG A 528 -16.88 -15.28 17.32
C ARG A 528 -16.28 -13.95 17.81
N PRO A 529 -15.69 -13.14 16.93
CA PRO A 529 -15.28 -11.79 17.28
C PRO A 529 -16.44 -10.97 17.86
N ILE A 530 -16.29 -10.44 19.06
CA ILE A 530 -17.29 -9.68 19.82
C ILE A 530 -16.77 -8.32 20.21
N ASP A 531 -17.67 -7.39 20.51
CA ASP A 531 -17.32 -6.06 21.01
C ASP A 531 -16.64 -6.12 22.40
N ALA A 532 -16.05 -5.00 22.82
CA ALA A 532 -15.32 -4.90 24.07
C ALA A 532 -16.20 -5.22 25.31
N ASP A 533 -17.47 -4.84 25.28
CA ASP A 533 -18.41 -5.10 26.35
C ASP A 533 -18.84 -6.57 26.40
N GLY A 534 -19.05 -7.17 25.23
CA GLY A 534 -19.32 -8.61 25.09
C GLY A 534 -18.21 -9.45 25.68
N LEU A 535 -16.95 -9.12 25.34
CA LEU A 535 -15.78 -9.78 25.90
C LEU A 535 -15.71 -9.61 27.42
N SER A 536 -15.93 -8.40 27.92
CA SER A 536 -15.96 -8.13 29.36
C SER A 536 -17.02 -8.96 30.09
N ARG A 537 -18.21 -9.11 29.51
CA ARG A 537 -19.30 -9.97 30.05
C ARG A 537 -18.90 -11.44 30.01
N MET A 538 -18.28 -11.92 28.94
CA MET A 538 -17.82 -13.29 28.79
C MET A 538 -16.80 -13.66 29.86
N LEU A 539 -15.77 -12.83 30.06
CA LEU A 539 -14.71 -13.04 31.05
C LEU A 539 -15.25 -13.07 32.49
N LYS A 540 -16.23 -12.22 32.80
CA LYS A 540 -16.89 -12.20 34.12
C LYS A 540 -17.71 -13.46 34.38
N ARG A 541 -18.33 -14.07 33.37
CA ARG A 541 -19.08 -15.33 33.49
C ARG A 541 -18.18 -16.52 33.73
N VAL A 542 -17.06 -16.63 33.03
CA VAL A 542 -16.09 -17.71 33.20
C VAL A 542 -15.56 -17.75 34.64
N ARG A 543 -15.40 -16.63 35.29
CA ARG A 543 -14.94 -16.56 36.69
C ARG A 543 -16.01 -16.93 37.74
N ARG A 544 -17.30 -16.90 37.41
CA ARG A 544 -18.40 -17.25 38.34
C ARG A 544 -18.72 -18.75 38.38
N LEU A 545 -18.08 -19.56 37.58
CA LEU A 545 -18.13 -21.00 37.74
C LEU A 545 -17.26 -21.37 38.92
N PRO A 546 -17.80 -22.06 39.95
CA PRO A 546 -17.04 -22.38 41.17
C PRO A 546 -15.82 -23.20 40.80
N GLU A 547 -14.65 -22.80 41.27
CA GLU A 547 -13.52 -23.70 41.42
C GLU A 547 -14.02 -24.86 42.26
N THR A 548 -14.22 -26.03 41.64
CA THR A 548 -14.51 -27.23 42.37
C THR A 548 -13.36 -27.47 43.34
N VAL A 549 -13.71 -27.38 44.61
CA VAL A 549 -12.92 -27.59 45.81
C VAL A 549 -11.82 -28.64 45.55
N GLY A 550 -10.58 -28.18 45.77
CA GLY A 550 -9.41 -29.04 45.76
C GLY A 550 -9.54 -30.19 46.71
N ALA A 551 -9.11 -31.32 46.30
CA ALA A 551 -9.09 -32.61 46.95
C ALA A 551 -8.68 -32.56 48.40
N ARG A 552 -9.56 -33.03 49.28
CA ARG A 552 -9.16 -33.70 50.53
C ARG A 552 -9.65 -35.14 50.48
N GLY A 553 -8.70 -36.01 50.38
CA GLY A 553 -8.66 -37.30 51.05
C GLY A 553 -9.60 -38.41 50.61
N SER A 554 -8.96 -39.52 50.20
CA SER A 554 -9.41 -40.92 50.18
C SER A 554 -10.50 -41.33 49.20
N ALA A 555 -10.09 -42.21 48.27
CA ALA A 555 -10.95 -42.99 47.39
C ALA A 555 -12.01 -43.84 48.14
N PRO A 556 -13.15 -44.14 47.52
CA PRO A 556 -13.18 -45.34 46.72
C PRO A 556 -13.82 -45.17 45.29
N ALA A 557 -13.56 -46.16 44.48
CA ALA A 557 -13.84 -46.28 43.07
C ALA A 557 -15.31 -46.17 42.64
N ALA A 558 -15.46 -45.79 41.36
CA ALA A 558 -16.60 -45.94 40.45
C ALA A 558 -17.53 -44.72 40.28
N GLY A 559 -17.50 -44.17 39.10
CA GLY A 559 -18.50 -43.21 38.61
C GLY A 559 -17.91 -42.08 37.79
N GLY A 560 -17.65 -42.31 36.51
CA GLY A 560 -17.17 -41.30 35.58
C GLY A 560 -18.13 -40.13 35.46
N GLY A 561 -17.73 -38.96 36.00
CA GLY A 561 -18.37 -37.67 35.80
C GLY A 561 -17.35 -36.71 35.24
N ARG A 562 -17.31 -36.58 33.89
CA ARG A 562 -16.56 -35.54 33.19
C ARG A 562 -17.14 -34.18 33.53
N LEU A 563 -16.38 -33.33 34.19
CA LEU A 563 -16.68 -31.91 34.29
C LEU A 563 -16.38 -31.24 32.92
N THR A 564 -17.43 -31.14 32.11
CA THR A 564 -17.46 -30.32 30.92
C THR A 564 -17.74 -28.87 31.35
N VAL A 565 -16.81 -27.97 31.10
CA VAL A 565 -17.12 -26.54 31.07
C VAL A 565 -18.10 -26.33 29.93
N ALA A 566 -19.36 -26.08 30.25
CA ALA A 566 -20.41 -25.83 29.26
C ALA A 566 -20.15 -24.48 28.59
N VAL A 567 -19.51 -24.52 27.44
CA VAL A 567 -19.62 -23.44 26.44
C VAL A 567 -21.04 -23.52 25.90
N PRO A 568 -21.84 -22.45 25.88
CA PRO A 568 -23.21 -22.49 25.36
C PRO A 568 -23.20 -23.03 23.92
N ARG A 569 -24.02 -24.03 23.63
CA ARG A 569 -24.19 -24.56 22.27
C ARG A 569 -24.65 -23.44 21.33
N PRO A 570 -24.10 -23.34 20.11
CA PRO A 570 -24.65 -22.45 19.09
C PRO A 570 -26.09 -22.92 18.80
N GLY A 571 -27.07 -22.08 19.11
CA GLY A 571 -28.49 -22.37 18.82
C GLY A 571 -29.49 -22.12 19.96
N GLN A 572 -29.06 -21.75 21.17
CA GLN A 572 -29.99 -21.42 22.26
C GLN A 572 -29.86 -19.96 22.72
N MET A 573 -29.78 -19.03 21.79
CA MET A 573 -30.24 -17.67 22.06
C MET A 573 -31.66 -17.57 21.52
N ALA A 574 -32.61 -17.64 22.41
CA ALA A 574 -33.99 -17.29 22.14
C ALA A 574 -34.02 -15.89 21.53
N VAL A 575 -34.50 -15.81 20.30
CA VAL A 575 -34.88 -14.55 19.65
C VAL A 575 -36.05 -14.00 20.48
N THR A 576 -35.78 -13.09 21.37
CA THR A 576 -36.85 -12.24 21.92
C THR A 576 -37.17 -11.21 20.85
N ASN A 577 -38.25 -11.48 20.14
CA ASN A 577 -38.94 -10.50 19.29
C ASN A 577 -39.24 -9.26 20.16
N LEU A 578 -38.69 -8.13 19.76
CA LEU A 578 -39.18 -6.82 20.12
C LEU A 578 -40.19 -6.40 19.03
N PRO A 579 -41.39 -5.93 19.37
CA PRO A 579 -42.38 -5.50 18.41
C PRO A 579 -42.05 -4.11 17.86
N ASN A 580 -42.32 -3.94 16.55
CA ASN A 580 -42.43 -2.73 15.71
C ASN A 580 -41.70 -1.46 16.12
#